data_0c7fd035750ac7751fffdba4ff916b62
#
_entry.id   0c7fd035750ac7751fffdba4ff916b62
#
_cell.length_a   1.000
_cell.length_b   1.000
_cell.length_c   1.000
_cell.angle_alpha   90.00
_cell.angle_beta   90.00
_cell.angle_gamma   90.00
#
_symmetry.space_group_name_H-M   'P 1'
#
loop_
_entity.id
_entity.type
_entity.pdbx_description
1 polymer ?
#
loop_
_entity_poly.entity_id
_entity_poly.type
_entity_poly.pdbx_seq_one_letter_code
_entity_poly.pdbx_strand_id
1 'polypeptide(L)'
;MVHGGRIIGEGYHIRCGTAHAEVNAIGAVKEADRALLKESTLYVNLEPCSHYGRTPPCAELIIRTGIPRVVVGCVDPFAKVEGRGIRMLREAGIDVTVGVLEDECKQLNRRFITFHTHHRPFITLKWARSADGFIDKWREDCSEAPAQLSTPHTLLRVHRLRSLHQAILVGHGTLRLDRPTLTVRHWDGENPLPIVLGRVAEGELPAGFEAFCDIDTMLDELYRRGIQSLLVEGGEQTLQTFIHRGLWDEAWEELSHTRLDSGVPAPRMPIGAEHSVETLFGVSISHWKNR
;
A
#
# COMPACT_ATOMS: atom_id res chain seq x y z
N MET A 1 -8.57 19.45 12.65
CA MET A 1 -9.38 20.38 13.48
C MET A 1 -9.26 21.79 12.91
N VAL A 2 -10.37 22.41 12.57
CA VAL A 2 -10.43 23.76 11.97
C VAL A 2 -11.43 24.63 12.71
N HIS A 3 -11.00 25.85 13.07
CA HIS A 3 -11.84 26.88 13.65
C HIS A 3 -11.63 28.21 12.90
N GLY A 4 -12.72 28.85 12.44
CA GLY A 4 -12.63 30.13 11.72
C GLY A 4 -11.70 30.13 10.50
N GLY A 5 -11.61 29.03 9.77
CA GLY A 5 -10.70 28.86 8.63
C GLY A 5 -9.23 28.57 9.01
N ARG A 6 -8.88 28.54 10.31
CA ARG A 6 -7.53 28.23 10.80
C ARG A 6 -7.46 26.78 11.27
N ILE A 7 -6.41 26.07 10.88
CA ILE A 7 -6.10 24.74 11.42
C ILE A 7 -5.55 24.93 12.85
N ILE A 8 -6.21 24.31 13.83
CA ILE A 8 -5.84 24.37 15.25
C ILE A 8 -5.25 23.07 15.78
N GLY A 9 -5.38 21.96 15.02
CA GLY A 9 -4.79 20.68 15.36
C GLY A 9 -4.82 19.74 14.16
N GLU A 10 -3.77 18.95 14.00
CA GLU A 10 -3.61 17.95 12.94
C GLU A 10 -3.09 16.64 13.53
N GLY A 11 -3.44 15.54 12.90
CA GLY A 11 -2.95 14.24 13.32
C GLY A 11 -3.15 13.17 12.26
N TYR A 12 -2.34 12.14 12.32
CA TYR A 12 -2.45 10.95 11.48
C TYR A 12 -2.20 9.70 12.32
N HIS A 13 -2.65 8.56 11.83
CA HIS A 13 -2.39 7.26 12.45
C HIS A 13 -0.98 6.82 12.09
N ILE A 14 -0.07 6.79 13.08
CA ILE A 14 1.35 6.55 12.86
C ILE A 14 1.64 5.07 12.64
N ARG A 15 1.04 4.20 13.48
CA ARG A 15 1.30 2.76 13.49
C ARG A 15 0.08 2.00 14.01
N CYS A 16 -0.20 0.83 13.44
CA CYS A 16 -1.26 -0.06 13.91
C CYS A 16 -1.14 -0.34 15.43
N GLY A 17 -2.25 -0.14 16.16
CA GLY A 17 -2.32 -0.30 17.62
C GLY A 17 -1.90 0.91 18.44
N THR A 18 -1.55 2.04 17.80
CA THR A 18 -1.35 3.34 18.45
C THR A 18 -2.59 4.23 18.33
N ALA A 19 -2.51 5.48 18.81
CA ALA A 19 -3.59 6.44 18.72
C ALA A 19 -4.00 6.72 17.27
N HIS A 20 -5.30 6.75 17.00
CA HIS A 20 -5.86 7.10 15.70
C HIS A 20 -5.67 8.58 15.37
N ALA A 21 -5.88 8.94 14.10
CA ALA A 21 -5.68 10.30 13.59
C ALA A 21 -6.47 11.34 14.38
N GLU A 22 -7.73 11.03 14.76
CA GLU A 22 -8.61 11.90 15.51
C GLU A 22 -8.06 12.19 16.91
N VAL A 23 -7.55 11.14 17.59
CA VAL A 23 -6.93 11.29 18.91
C VAL A 23 -5.71 12.20 18.83
N ASN A 24 -4.86 11.99 17.82
CA ASN A 24 -3.66 12.79 17.59
C ASN A 24 -4.01 14.24 17.23
N ALA A 25 -5.01 14.44 16.36
CA ALA A 25 -5.45 15.78 15.94
C ALA A 25 -6.04 16.59 17.10
N ILE A 26 -6.86 15.97 17.95
CA ILE A 26 -7.44 16.61 19.15
C ILE A 26 -6.33 16.87 20.18
N GLY A 27 -5.42 15.91 20.35
CA GLY A 27 -4.27 16.04 21.27
C GLY A 27 -3.26 17.13 20.87
N ALA A 28 -3.13 17.41 19.57
CA ALA A 28 -2.24 18.44 19.04
C ALA A 28 -2.77 19.87 19.21
N VAL A 29 -4.06 20.05 19.60
CA VAL A 29 -4.62 21.37 19.83
C VAL A 29 -3.95 22.00 21.07
N LYS A 30 -3.36 23.19 20.88
CA LYS A 30 -2.69 23.93 21.94
C LYS A 30 -3.65 24.29 23.06
N GLU A 31 -3.17 24.39 24.30
CA GLU A 31 -4.00 24.70 25.48
C GLU A 31 -4.82 25.99 25.29
N ALA A 32 -4.21 27.03 24.72
CA ALA A 32 -4.87 28.32 24.44
C ALA A 32 -6.06 28.18 23.44
N ASP A 33 -6.08 27.17 22.60
CA ASP A 33 -7.10 26.93 21.58
C ASP A 33 -8.11 25.84 21.99
N ARG A 34 -7.92 25.17 23.14
CA ARG A 34 -8.79 24.04 23.56
C ARG A 34 -10.27 24.43 23.71
N ALA A 35 -10.56 25.63 24.15
CA ALA A 35 -11.93 26.13 24.26
C ALA A 35 -12.62 26.16 22.89
N LEU A 36 -11.87 26.39 21.81
CA LEU A 36 -12.38 26.48 20.44
C LEU A 36 -12.84 25.12 19.85
N LEU A 37 -12.48 24.00 20.49
CA LEU A 37 -12.93 22.67 20.06
C LEU A 37 -14.46 22.57 19.93
N LYS A 38 -15.19 23.25 20.81
CA LYS A 38 -16.68 23.29 20.83
C LYS A 38 -17.28 24.16 19.73
N GLU A 39 -16.46 24.83 18.93
CA GLU A 39 -16.87 25.70 17.82
C GLU A 39 -16.14 25.29 16.52
N SER A 40 -15.45 24.15 16.54
CA SER A 40 -14.59 23.69 15.44
C SER A 40 -15.26 22.61 14.60
N THR A 41 -14.72 22.43 13.39
CA THR A 41 -15.02 21.30 12.50
C THR A 41 -13.86 20.34 12.50
N LEU A 42 -14.13 19.05 12.70
CA LEU A 42 -13.19 17.97 12.47
C LEU A 42 -13.35 17.44 11.04
N TYR A 43 -12.26 17.40 10.28
CA TYR A 43 -12.19 16.78 8.96
C TYR A 43 -11.43 15.46 9.08
N VAL A 44 -12.02 14.39 8.58
CA VAL A 44 -11.41 13.03 8.57
C VAL A 44 -11.58 12.40 7.19
N ASN A 45 -10.54 11.72 6.72
CA ASN A 45 -10.58 11.03 5.43
C ASN A 45 -11.34 9.69 5.46
N LEU A 46 -11.48 9.10 6.65
CA LEU A 46 -12.19 7.84 6.87
C LEU A 46 -13.15 8.00 8.06
N GLU A 47 -14.26 7.29 8.04
CA GLU A 47 -15.25 7.26 9.12
C GLU A 47 -14.59 7.00 10.48
N PRO A 48 -14.89 7.80 11.53
CA PRO A 48 -14.40 7.55 12.89
C PRO A 48 -14.88 6.21 13.44
N CYS A 49 -13.95 5.41 13.96
CA CYS A 49 -14.28 4.09 14.49
C CYS A 49 -15.32 4.16 15.64
N SER A 50 -16.19 3.12 15.68
CA SER A 50 -17.31 3.00 16.62
C SER A 50 -17.21 1.78 17.55
N HIS A 51 -16.16 0.96 17.41
CA HIS A 51 -15.99 -0.25 18.20
C HIS A 51 -14.82 -0.12 19.19
N TYR A 52 -14.95 -0.78 20.33
CA TYR A 52 -13.86 -0.94 21.28
C TYR A 52 -12.84 -1.93 20.72
N GLY A 53 -11.65 -1.44 20.47
CA GLY A 53 -10.49 -2.23 20.09
C GLY A 53 -9.43 -2.17 21.19
N ARG A 54 -8.19 -1.86 20.81
CA ARG A 54 -7.11 -1.56 21.77
C ARG A 54 -7.27 -0.19 22.44
N THR A 55 -8.03 0.70 21.81
CA THR A 55 -8.35 2.05 22.28
C THR A 55 -9.88 2.26 22.26
N PRO A 56 -10.42 3.19 23.07
CA PRO A 56 -11.82 3.58 22.98
C PRO A 56 -12.14 4.14 21.58
N PRO A 57 -13.43 4.04 21.12
CA PRO A 57 -13.87 4.52 19.82
C PRO A 57 -13.61 6.02 19.61
N CYS A 58 -13.14 6.41 18.41
CA CYS A 58 -12.95 7.82 18.08
C CYS A 58 -14.26 8.59 18.06
N ALA A 59 -15.38 7.97 17.65
CA ALA A 59 -16.71 8.57 17.71
C ALA A 59 -17.07 9.02 19.14
N GLU A 60 -16.81 8.21 20.17
CA GLU A 60 -17.03 8.58 21.57
C GLU A 60 -16.13 9.73 22.02
N LEU A 61 -14.86 9.74 21.59
CA LEU A 61 -13.93 10.83 21.90
C LEU A 61 -14.45 12.15 21.31
N ILE A 62 -14.92 12.15 20.06
CA ILE A 62 -15.46 13.33 19.38
C ILE A 62 -16.67 13.86 20.14
N ILE A 63 -17.62 12.98 20.52
CA ILE A 63 -18.81 13.33 21.31
C ILE A 63 -18.42 13.95 22.65
N ARG A 64 -17.53 13.28 23.40
CA ARG A 64 -17.07 13.74 24.73
C ARG A 64 -16.33 15.09 24.66
N THR A 65 -15.62 15.34 23.56
CA THR A 65 -14.91 16.61 23.34
C THR A 65 -15.87 17.76 23.02
N GLY A 66 -17.11 17.44 22.58
CA GLY A 66 -18.13 18.43 22.24
C GLY A 66 -17.89 19.11 20.91
N ILE A 67 -17.23 18.43 19.95
CA ILE A 67 -17.02 18.94 18.59
C ILE A 67 -18.38 18.96 17.88
N PRO A 68 -18.87 20.13 17.39
CA PRO A 68 -20.24 20.24 16.89
C PRO A 68 -20.40 19.76 15.44
N ARG A 69 -19.31 19.67 14.68
CA ARG A 69 -19.35 19.31 13.25
C ARG A 69 -18.20 18.38 12.84
N VAL A 70 -18.54 17.37 12.06
CA VAL A 70 -17.57 16.42 11.48
C VAL A 70 -17.81 16.29 9.98
N VAL A 71 -16.74 16.39 9.20
CA VAL A 71 -16.73 16.16 7.75
C VAL A 71 -15.94 14.89 7.49
N VAL A 72 -16.60 13.88 6.89
CA VAL A 72 -16.06 12.55 6.61
C VAL A 72 -15.85 12.40 5.12
N GLY A 73 -14.67 11.99 4.70
CA GLY A 73 -14.34 11.72 3.30
C GLY A 73 -15.05 10.47 2.78
N CYS A 74 -14.80 9.31 3.35
CA CYS A 74 -15.46 8.06 2.96
C CYS A 74 -15.89 7.23 4.17
N VAL A 75 -16.89 6.38 3.97
CA VAL A 75 -17.37 5.40 4.95
C VAL A 75 -16.31 4.28 5.10
N ASP A 76 -16.17 3.77 6.31
CA ASP A 76 -15.30 2.63 6.59
C ASP A 76 -15.96 1.33 6.09
N PRO A 77 -15.33 0.56 5.17
CA PRO A 77 -15.88 -0.69 4.66
C PRO A 77 -15.81 -1.84 5.68
N PHE A 78 -15.12 -1.68 6.81
CA PHE A 78 -15.03 -2.71 7.82
C PHE A 78 -16.38 -2.93 8.50
N ALA A 79 -16.93 -4.15 8.38
CA ALA A 79 -18.29 -4.50 8.81
C ALA A 79 -18.64 -4.16 10.28
N LYS A 80 -17.64 -4.01 11.17
CA LYS A 80 -17.83 -3.58 12.56
C LYS A 80 -18.03 -2.07 12.71
N VAL A 81 -17.69 -1.30 11.68
CA VAL A 81 -17.78 0.17 11.66
C VAL A 81 -18.92 0.62 10.75
N GLU A 82 -18.86 0.32 9.51
CA GLU A 82 -19.79 0.56 8.39
C GLU A 82 -21.01 1.46 8.72
N GLY A 83 -20.80 2.76 8.76
CA GLY A 83 -21.81 3.75 9.06
C GLY A 83 -22.21 3.87 10.56
N ARG A 84 -21.64 3.05 11.46
CA ARG A 84 -21.96 3.09 12.89
C ARG A 84 -21.38 4.32 13.58
N GLY A 85 -20.14 4.70 13.23
CA GLY A 85 -19.49 5.90 13.76
C GLY A 85 -20.25 7.16 13.36
N ILE A 86 -20.62 7.28 12.09
CA ILE A 86 -21.45 8.37 11.56
C ILE A 86 -22.80 8.43 12.29
N ARG A 87 -23.45 7.29 12.49
CA ARG A 87 -24.73 7.20 13.21
C ARG A 87 -24.61 7.66 14.66
N MET A 88 -23.60 7.16 15.38
CA MET A 88 -23.34 7.58 16.77
C MET A 88 -23.14 9.09 16.90
N LEU A 89 -22.40 9.70 15.98
CA LEU A 89 -22.17 11.15 15.97
C LEU A 89 -23.48 11.91 15.72
N ARG A 90 -24.31 11.48 14.76
CA ARG A 90 -25.62 12.10 14.47
C ARG A 90 -26.62 11.96 15.62
N GLU A 91 -26.68 10.78 16.24
CA GLU A 91 -27.53 10.53 17.42
C GLU A 91 -27.14 11.41 18.62
N ALA A 92 -25.86 11.77 18.72
CA ALA A 92 -25.34 12.71 19.71
C ALA A 92 -25.59 14.21 19.35
N GLY A 93 -26.28 14.49 18.22
CA GLY A 93 -26.58 15.85 17.78
C GLY A 93 -25.46 16.55 17.02
N ILE A 94 -24.43 15.83 16.59
CA ILE A 94 -23.31 16.38 15.80
C ILE A 94 -23.72 16.49 14.33
N ASP A 95 -23.45 17.63 13.68
CA ASP A 95 -23.61 17.81 12.24
C ASP A 95 -22.56 17.00 11.47
N VAL A 96 -22.99 15.97 10.71
CA VAL A 96 -22.08 15.08 9.97
C VAL A 96 -22.35 15.14 8.47
N THR A 97 -21.40 15.70 7.73
CA THR A 97 -21.33 15.68 6.27
C THR A 97 -20.44 14.51 5.81
N VAL A 98 -20.89 13.71 4.85
CA VAL A 98 -20.18 12.54 4.34
C VAL A 98 -19.96 12.63 2.82
N GLY A 99 -18.89 12.08 2.31
CA GLY A 99 -18.60 12.00 0.87
C GLY A 99 -17.84 13.20 0.32
N VAL A 100 -17.20 13.98 1.17
CA VAL A 100 -16.37 15.11 0.72
C VAL A 100 -15.01 14.60 0.25
N LEU A 101 -14.67 14.82 -1.03
CA LEU A 101 -13.48 14.27 -1.68
C LEU A 101 -13.40 12.74 -1.51
N GLU A 102 -14.54 12.07 -1.75
CA GLU A 102 -14.71 10.65 -1.45
C GLU A 102 -13.70 9.78 -2.21
N ASP A 103 -13.50 10.05 -3.51
CA ASP A 103 -12.59 9.27 -4.35
C ASP A 103 -11.14 9.45 -3.94
N GLU A 104 -10.72 10.67 -3.60
CA GLU A 104 -9.38 10.96 -3.09
C GLU A 104 -9.15 10.30 -1.72
N CYS A 105 -10.17 10.32 -0.86
CA CYS A 105 -10.12 9.66 0.44
C CYS A 105 -10.06 8.14 0.30
N LYS A 106 -10.81 7.54 -0.62
CA LYS A 106 -10.72 6.11 -0.95
C LYS A 106 -9.33 5.76 -1.52
N GLN A 107 -8.79 6.60 -2.41
CA GLN A 107 -7.45 6.39 -2.95
C GLN A 107 -6.37 6.48 -1.86
N LEU A 108 -6.50 7.38 -0.90
CA LEU A 108 -5.60 7.46 0.25
C LEU A 108 -5.66 6.20 1.11
N ASN A 109 -6.85 5.66 1.34
CA ASN A 109 -7.11 4.50 2.19
C ASN A 109 -7.15 3.17 1.42
N ARG A 110 -6.76 3.13 0.12
CA ARG A 110 -6.95 1.98 -0.77
C ARG A 110 -6.44 0.65 -0.23
N ARG A 111 -5.30 0.64 0.47
CA ARG A 111 -4.72 -0.57 1.07
C ARG A 111 -5.61 -1.14 2.17
N PHE A 112 -6.08 -0.27 3.04
CA PHE A 112 -7.03 -0.62 4.10
C PHE A 112 -8.35 -1.11 3.51
N ILE A 113 -8.89 -0.40 2.51
CA ILE A 113 -10.14 -0.76 1.85
C ILE A 113 -10.00 -2.13 1.17
N THR A 114 -8.99 -2.35 0.32
CA THR A 114 -8.75 -3.64 -0.35
C THR A 114 -8.63 -4.78 0.68
N PHE A 115 -7.88 -4.57 1.75
CA PHE A 115 -7.68 -5.57 2.78
C PHE A 115 -9.00 -6.03 3.43
N HIS A 116 -9.89 -5.09 3.74
CA HIS A 116 -11.16 -5.39 4.40
C HIS A 116 -12.28 -5.83 3.45
N THR A 117 -12.23 -5.43 2.17
CA THR A 117 -13.25 -5.80 1.17
C THR A 117 -12.90 -7.08 0.39
N HIS A 118 -11.63 -7.26 0.05
CA HIS A 118 -11.17 -8.42 -0.74
C HIS A 118 -10.50 -9.51 0.08
N HIS A 119 -10.33 -9.31 1.39
CA HIS A 119 -9.70 -10.25 2.32
C HIS A 119 -8.30 -10.71 1.88
N ARG A 120 -7.55 -9.79 1.28
CA ARG A 120 -6.16 -9.97 0.84
C ARG A 120 -5.37 -8.66 0.97
N PRO A 121 -4.02 -8.72 0.94
CA PRO A 121 -3.21 -7.51 0.79
C PRO A 121 -3.56 -6.72 -0.48
N PHE A 122 -3.33 -5.41 -0.46
CA PHE A 122 -3.21 -4.59 -1.66
C PHE A 122 -1.92 -4.99 -2.39
N ILE A 123 -2.02 -5.38 -3.65
CA ILE A 123 -0.92 -5.96 -4.43
C ILE A 123 -0.42 -4.97 -5.47
N THR A 124 0.85 -4.61 -5.35
CA THR A 124 1.59 -3.80 -6.31
C THR A 124 2.54 -4.69 -7.10
N LEU A 125 2.43 -4.71 -8.42
CA LEU A 125 3.39 -5.36 -9.30
C LEU A 125 4.45 -4.34 -9.72
N LYS A 126 5.73 -4.74 -9.82
CA LYS A 126 6.81 -3.87 -10.29
C LYS A 126 7.83 -4.64 -11.11
N TRP A 127 8.16 -4.11 -12.28
CA TRP A 127 9.28 -4.59 -13.10
C TRP A 127 9.94 -3.45 -13.88
N ALA A 128 11.14 -3.72 -14.38
CA ALA A 128 11.78 -2.90 -15.39
C ALA A 128 11.89 -3.72 -16.68
N ARG A 129 11.74 -3.10 -17.84
CA ARG A 129 11.98 -3.76 -19.13
C ARG A 129 12.93 -2.95 -20.00
N SER A 130 13.65 -3.66 -20.85
CA SER A 130 14.48 -3.08 -21.90
C SER A 130 13.65 -2.39 -22.99
N ALA A 131 14.28 -1.57 -23.80
CA ALA A 131 13.60 -0.87 -24.92
C ALA A 131 12.98 -1.85 -25.94
N ASP A 132 13.47 -3.08 -26.01
CA ASP A 132 13.01 -4.16 -26.90
C ASP A 132 12.17 -5.23 -26.20
N GLY A 133 11.76 -4.99 -24.93
CA GLY A 133 10.67 -5.74 -24.30
C GLY A 133 11.07 -6.90 -23.40
N PHE A 134 12.29 -6.94 -22.89
CA PHE A 134 12.79 -8.01 -22.01
C PHE A 134 13.01 -7.50 -20.58
N ILE A 135 12.80 -8.34 -19.57
CA ILE A 135 13.07 -8.02 -18.17
C ILE A 135 14.46 -8.48 -17.71
N ASP A 136 15.06 -9.44 -18.40
CA ASP A 136 16.41 -9.95 -18.16
C ASP A 136 16.93 -10.69 -19.38
N LYS A 137 18.23 -11.03 -19.39
CA LYS A 137 18.83 -11.99 -20.31
C LYS A 137 18.39 -13.41 -19.95
N TRP A 138 18.55 -14.34 -20.90
CA TRP A 138 18.52 -15.76 -20.55
C TRP A 138 19.78 -16.10 -19.77
N ARG A 139 19.61 -16.60 -18.55
CA ARG A 139 20.70 -17.05 -17.66
C ARG A 139 20.39 -18.46 -17.16
N GLU A 140 21.44 -19.32 -17.14
CA GLU A 140 21.32 -20.68 -16.64
C GLU A 140 21.43 -20.74 -15.10
N ASP A 141 22.31 -19.91 -14.55
CA ASP A 141 22.59 -19.86 -13.12
C ASP A 141 22.94 -18.44 -12.63
N CYS A 142 23.38 -18.34 -11.39
CA CYS A 142 23.73 -17.06 -10.72
C CYS A 142 25.18 -16.60 -11.00
N SER A 143 25.95 -17.26 -11.90
CA SER A 143 27.31 -16.84 -12.28
C SER A 143 27.26 -15.56 -13.13
N GLU A 144 26.20 -15.38 -13.89
CA GLU A 144 25.95 -14.17 -14.67
C GLU A 144 25.10 -13.17 -13.87
N ALA A 145 25.53 -11.90 -13.86
CA ALA A 145 24.75 -10.83 -13.24
C ALA A 145 23.47 -10.53 -14.03
N PRO A 146 22.36 -10.15 -13.36
CA PRO A 146 21.14 -9.73 -14.04
C PRO A 146 21.37 -8.47 -14.89
N ALA A 147 20.54 -8.29 -15.91
CA ALA A 147 20.58 -7.10 -16.75
C ALA A 147 20.29 -5.84 -15.93
N GLN A 148 21.19 -4.85 -16.03
CA GLN A 148 21.01 -3.56 -15.37
C GLN A 148 20.06 -2.69 -16.20
N LEU A 149 18.78 -2.71 -15.88
CA LEU A 149 17.73 -1.95 -16.57
C LEU A 149 17.39 -0.64 -15.86
N SER A 150 17.43 -0.63 -14.53
CA SER A 150 17.16 0.57 -13.74
C SER A 150 18.41 1.44 -13.56
N THR A 151 18.20 2.76 -13.56
CA THR A 151 19.24 3.74 -13.23
C THR A 151 19.42 3.89 -11.72
N PRO A 152 20.54 4.48 -11.23
CA PRO A 152 20.69 4.77 -9.81
C PRO A 152 19.53 5.62 -9.22
N HIS A 153 18.97 6.55 -10.01
CA HIS A 153 17.85 7.38 -9.58
C HIS A 153 16.52 6.62 -9.50
N THR A 154 16.24 5.74 -10.47
CA THR A 154 15.01 4.92 -10.43
C THR A 154 15.11 3.81 -9.37
N LEU A 155 16.31 3.35 -9.02
CA LEU A 155 16.54 2.46 -7.88
C LEU A 155 16.12 3.09 -6.54
N LEU A 156 16.27 4.41 -6.35
CA LEU A 156 15.73 5.09 -5.16
C LEU A 156 14.20 4.89 -5.05
N ARG A 157 13.49 5.00 -6.17
CA ARG A 157 12.04 4.75 -6.22
C ARG A 157 11.70 3.29 -5.88
N VAL A 158 12.46 2.33 -6.39
CA VAL A 158 12.27 0.91 -6.05
C VAL A 158 12.41 0.70 -4.54
N HIS A 159 13.45 1.24 -3.92
CA HIS A 159 13.66 1.12 -2.49
C HIS A 159 12.59 1.87 -1.67
N ARG A 160 12.09 3.01 -2.16
CA ARG A 160 10.92 3.66 -1.58
C ARG A 160 9.67 2.79 -1.69
N LEU A 161 9.41 2.13 -2.81
CA LEU A 161 8.29 1.20 -2.93
C LEU A 161 8.41 0.06 -1.91
N ARG A 162 9.60 -0.52 -1.74
CA ARG A 162 9.85 -1.55 -0.73
C ARG A 162 9.53 -1.06 0.68
N SER A 163 9.96 0.15 1.05
CA SER A 163 9.71 0.71 2.39
C SER A 163 8.23 1.02 2.64
N LEU A 164 7.43 1.14 1.58
CA LEU A 164 5.99 1.39 1.66
C LEU A 164 5.15 0.11 1.71
N HIS A 165 5.76 -1.08 1.59
CA HIS A 165 5.04 -2.35 1.61
C HIS A 165 5.45 -3.19 2.82
N GLN A 166 4.49 -3.95 3.37
CA GLN A 166 4.74 -4.82 4.53
C GLN A 166 5.35 -6.17 4.12
N ALA A 167 5.11 -6.62 2.89
CA ALA A 167 5.71 -7.83 2.33
C ALA A 167 6.19 -7.59 0.90
N ILE A 168 7.20 -8.40 0.48
CA ILE A 168 7.76 -8.40 -0.87
C ILE A 168 7.90 -9.83 -1.36
N LEU A 169 7.49 -10.07 -2.61
CA LEU A 169 7.46 -11.40 -3.23
C LEU A 169 8.35 -11.47 -4.46
N VAL A 170 9.08 -12.56 -4.57
CA VAL A 170 9.71 -13.01 -5.80
C VAL A 170 9.41 -14.48 -6.07
N GLY A 171 9.49 -14.91 -7.32
CA GLY A 171 9.41 -16.34 -7.67
C GLY A 171 10.69 -17.09 -7.32
N HIS A 172 10.60 -18.42 -7.16
CA HIS A 172 11.76 -19.29 -6.89
C HIS A 172 12.85 -19.15 -7.96
N GLY A 173 12.48 -18.98 -9.24
CA GLY A 173 13.46 -18.74 -10.32
C GLY A 173 14.33 -17.50 -10.06
N THR A 174 13.72 -16.39 -9.62
CA THR A 174 14.43 -15.17 -9.26
C THR A 174 15.31 -15.37 -8.02
N LEU A 175 14.82 -16.10 -7.00
CA LEU A 175 15.65 -16.45 -5.84
C LEU A 175 16.92 -17.18 -6.27
N ARG A 176 16.80 -18.19 -7.13
CA ARG A 176 17.91 -19.02 -7.60
C ARG A 176 18.92 -18.25 -8.45
N LEU A 177 18.43 -17.39 -9.38
CA LEU A 177 19.28 -16.68 -10.34
C LEU A 177 19.89 -15.40 -9.77
N ASP A 178 19.17 -14.66 -8.93
CA ASP A 178 19.58 -13.33 -8.48
C ASP A 178 20.05 -13.30 -7.01
N ARG A 179 19.64 -14.29 -6.19
CA ARG A 179 19.88 -14.32 -4.74
C ARG A 179 19.62 -12.96 -4.09
N PRO A 180 18.45 -12.37 -4.32
CA PRO A 180 18.17 -10.99 -3.93
C PRO A 180 18.01 -10.88 -2.41
N THR A 181 18.48 -9.78 -1.84
CA THR A 181 18.28 -9.49 -0.41
C THR A 181 16.89 -8.94 -0.09
N LEU A 182 16.19 -8.37 -1.08
CA LEU A 182 14.85 -7.75 -0.99
C LEU A 182 14.73 -6.64 0.08
N THR A 183 15.83 -6.10 0.56
CA THR A 183 15.89 -5.09 1.61
C THR A 183 15.81 -3.67 1.08
N VAL A 184 15.47 -2.73 1.96
CA VAL A 184 15.52 -1.28 1.73
C VAL A 184 16.94 -0.80 2.04
N ARG A 185 17.72 -0.36 1.03
CA ARG A 185 19.12 0.07 1.17
C ARG A 185 19.37 1.52 0.78
N HIS A 186 18.55 2.05 -0.12
CA HIS A 186 18.72 3.38 -0.70
C HIS A 186 17.58 4.34 -0.36
N TRP A 187 16.80 4.02 0.68
CA TRP A 187 15.69 4.82 1.19
C TRP A 187 15.53 4.57 2.69
N ASP A 188 14.99 5.54 3.41
CA ASP A 188 14.63 5.35 4.81
C ASP A 188 13.33 4.57 4.94
N GLY A 189 13.28 3.62 5.86
CA GLY A 189 12.09 2.84 6.17
C GLY A 189 12.39 1.40 6.58
N GLU A 190 11.34 0.71 7.01
CA GLU A 190 11.42 -0.69 7.45
C GLU A 190 11.56 -1.62 6.23
N ASN A 191 12.23 -2.75 6.43
CA ASN A 191 12.30 -3.80 5.42
C ASN A 191 10.95 -4.53 5.35
N PRO A 192 10.41 -4.81 4.15
CA PRO A 192 9.26 -5.69 3.99
C PRO A 192 9.64 -7.15 4.33
N LEU A 193 8.65 -7.96 4.73
CA LEU A 193 8.78 -9.40 4.87
C LEU A 193 9.13 -10.03 3.52
N PRO A 194 10.31 -10.66 3.36
CA PRO A 194 10.69 -11.27 2.09
C PRO A 194 10.04 -12.66 1.91
N ILE A 195 9.37 -12.85 0.77
CA ILE A 195 8.62 -14.05 0.44
C ILE A 195 9.09 -14.62 -0.90
N VAL A 196 9.15 -15.95 -0.98
CA VAL A 196 9.42 -16.71 -2.20
C VAL A 196 8.19 -17.54 -2.57
N LEU A 197 7.74 -17.40 -3.81
CA LEU A 197 6.69 -18.25 -4.37
C LEU A 197 7.32 -19.40 -5.17
N GLY A 198 7.01 -20.63 -4.76
CA GLY A 198 7.47 -21.84 -5.38
C GLY A 198 8.05 -22.84 -4.37
N ARG A 199 8.38 -24.02 -4.84
CA ARG A 199 9.04 -25.05 -4.01
C ARG A 199 10.51 -24.70 -3.87
N VAL A 200 10.95 -24.46 -2.64
CA VAL A 200 12.35 -24.17 -2.30
C VAL A 200 12.90 -25.39 -1.58
N ALA A 201 14.09 -25.86 -1.99
CA ALA A 201 14.73 -27.00 -1.35
C ALA A 201 15.24 -26.63 0.04
N GLU A 202 15.42 -27.64 0.88
CA GLU A 202 15.99 -27.47 2.22
C GLU A 202 17.39 -26.83 2.13
N GLY A 203 17.62 -25.75 2.87
CA GLY A 203 18.88 -25.00 2.85
C GLY A 203 19.03 -23.93 1.74
N GLU A 204 18.12 -23.87 0.78
CA GLU A 204 18.15 -22.81 -0.27
C GLU A 204 17.50 -21.51 0.16
N LEU A 205 16.58 -21.55 1.15
CA LEU A 205 15.85 -20.38 1.61
C LEU A 205 16.75 -19.50 2.49
N PRO A 206 17.00 -18.23 2.14
CA PRO A 206 17.80 -17.34 2.97
C PRO A 206 17.17 -17.10 4.33
N ALA A 207 17.98 -16.81 5.35
CA ALA A 207 17.50 -16.48 6.69
C ALA A 207 16.54 -15.28 6.64
N GLY A 208 15.41 -15.40 7.32
CA GLY A 208 14.37 -14.37 7.40
C GLY A 208 13.38 -14.36 6.22
N PHE A 209 13.59 -15.21 5.21
CA PHE A 209 12.63 -15.41 4.11
C PHE A 209 11.58 -16.45 4.49
N GLU A 210 10.38 -16.28 3.93
CA GLU A 210 9.31 -17.27 3.99
C GLU A 210 9.04 -17.83 2.58
N ALA A 211 8.65 -19.10 2.48
CA ALA A 211 8.33 -19.73 1.20
C ALA A 211 6.90 -20.29 1.20
N PHE A 212 6.19 -20.08 0.08
CA PHE A 212 4.86 -20.61 -0.15
C PHE A 212 4.81 -21.34 -1.49
N CYS A 213 4.16 -22.51 -1.54
CA CYS A 213 4.05 -23.28 -2.76
C CYS A 213 3.00 -22.74 -3.73
N ASP A 214 2.01 -22.00 -3.22
CA ASP A 214 0.92 -21.44 -4.02
C ASP A 214 0.48 -20.06 -3.51
N ILE A 215 -0.17 -19.31 -4.41
CA ILE A 215 -0.58 -17.92 -4.17
C ILE A 215 -1.73 -17.84 -3.15
N ASP A 216 -2.69 -18.76 -3.21
CA ASP A 216 -3.89 -18.67 -2.38
C ASP A 216 -3.55 -18.87 -0.91
N THR A 217 -2.82 -19.92 -0.57
CA THR A 217 -2.31 -20.16 0.78
C THR A 217 -1.48 -18.99 1.30
N MET A 218 -0.65 -18.39 0.43
CA MET A 218 0.13 -17.22 0.80
C MET A 218 -0.76 -16.02 1.13
N LEU A 219 -1.73 -15.69 0.25
CA LEU A 219 -2.60 -14.54 0.45
C LEU A 219 -3.48 -14.70 1.70
N ASP A 220 -4.01 -15.89 1.95
CA ASP A 220 -4.79 -16.22 3.16
C ASP A 220 -3.95 -16.04 4.43
N GLU A 221 -2.70 -16.51 4.43
CA GLU A 221 -1.80 -16.35 5.58
C GLU A 221 -1.43 -14.88 5.80
N LEU A 222 -1.15 -14.11 4.74
CA LEU A 222 -0.89 -12.67 4.85
C LEU A 222 -2.09 -11.92 5.40
N TYR A 223 -3.31 -12.26 4.93
CA TYR A 223 -4.55 -11.70 5.46
C TYR A 223 -4.73 -12.03 6.95
N ARG A 224 -4.58 -13.31 7.33
CA ARG A 224 -4.69 -13.77 8.72
C ARG A 224 -3.71 -13.03 9.66
N ARG A 225 -2.51 -12.69 9.17
CA ARG A 225 -1.47 -11.95 9.90
C ARG A 225 -1.68 -10.43 9.90
N GLY A 226 -2.69 -9.91 9.19
CA GLY A 226 -2.94 -8.48 9.09
C GLY A 226 -1.96 -7.72 8.20
N ILE A 227 -1.28 -8.40 7.28
CA ILE A 227 -0.37 -7.80 6.29
C ILE A 227 -1.23 -7.19 5.18
N GLN A 228 -1.24 -5.86 5.07
CA GLN A 228 -2.14 -5.12 4.21
C GLN A 228 -1.56 -4.75 2.85
N SER A 229 -0.27 -4.98 2.60
CA SER A 229 0.35 -4.62 1.32
C SER A 229 1.46 -5.59 0.93
N LEU A 230 1.44 -5.98 -0.35
CA LEU A 230 2.40 -6.89 -0.99
C LEU A 230 2.98 -6.25 -2.23
N LEU A 231 4.31 -6.19 -2.32
CA LEU A 231 5.04 -5.82 -3.54
C LEU A 231 5.51 -7.09 -4.25
N VAL A 232 5.19 -7.25 -5.53
CA VAL A 232 5.66 -8.37 -6.35
C VAL A 232 6.70 -7.85 -7.33
N GLU A 233 7.97 -8.24 -7.14
CA GLU A 233 9.08 -7.73 -7.93
C GLU A 233 9.65 -8.76 -8.92
N GLY A 234 9.13 -9.97 -8.97
CA GLY A 234 9.88 -10.74 -9.82
C GLY A 234 9.52 -12.09 -10.32
N GLY A 235 10.24 -12.35 -11.41
CA GLY A 235 10.10 -13.33 -12.44
C GLY A 235 8.88 -13.12 -13.33
N GLU A 236 9.06 -13.20 -14.64
CA GLU A 236 7.99 -13.05 -15.62
C GLU A 236 6.79 -13.93 -15.29
N GLN A 237 7.02 -15.22 -15.02
CA GLN A 237 5.94 -16.17 -14.72
C GLN A 237 5.14 -15.78 -13.48
N THR A 238 5.81 -15.29 -12.43
CA THR A 238 5.13 -14.83 -11.22
C THR A 238 4.25 -13.61 -11.52
N LEU A 239 4.82 -12.57 -12.12
CA LEU A 239 4.09 -11.35 -12.51
C LEU A 239 2.92 -11.68 -13.42
N GLN A 240 3.15 -12.49 -14.47
CA GLN A 240 2.11 -12.87 -15.43
C GLN A 240 0.98 -13.69 -14.77
N THR A 241 1.30 -14.52 -13.78
CA THR A 241 0.29 -15.28 -13.02
C THR A 241 -0.61 -14.34 -12.22
N PHE A 242 -0.05 -13.35 -11.52
CA PHE A 242 -0.84 -12.33 -10.81
C PHE A 242 -1.73 -11.54 -11.78
N ILE A 243 -1.20 -11.15 -12.94
CA ILE A 243 -1.95 -10.42 -13.97
C ILE A 243 -3.11 -11.27 -14.51
N HIS A 244 -2.85 -12.52 -14.93
CA HIS A 244 -3.87 -13.42 -15.48
C HIS A 244 -4.98 -13.74 -14.48
N ARG A 245 -4.65 -13.84 -13.20
CA ARG A 245 -5.63 -14.10 -12.14
C ARG A 245 -6.36 -12.84 -11.66
N GLY A 246 -6.02 -11.66 -12.17
CA GLY A 246 -6.56 -10.40 -11.68
C GLY A 246 -6.18 -10.08 -10.22
N LEU A 247 -5.15 -10.73 -9.68
CA LEU A 247 -4.67 -10.57 -8.31
C LEU A 247 -3.64 -9.43 -8.22
N TRP A 248 -4.03 -8.24 -8.62
CA TRP A 248 -3.22 -7.04 -8.51
C TRP A 248 -4.13 -5.80 -8.40
N ASP A 249 -3.64 -4.73 -7.83
CA ASP A 249 -4.37 -3.47 -7.66
C ASP A 249 -3.69 -2.34 -8.43
N GLU A 250 -2.36 -2.31 -8.44
CA GLU A 250 -1.57 -1.41 -9.28
C GLU A 250 -0.31 -2.10 -9.81
N ALA A 251 0.20 -1.59 -10.93
CA ALA A 251 1.44 -2.08 -11.54
C ALA A 251 2.31 -0.92 -12.00
N TRP A 252 3.64 -1.08 -11.84
CA TRP A 252 4.65 -0.10 -12.20
C TRP A 252 5.68 -0.74 -13.13
N GLU A 253 5.77 -0.23 -14.34
CA GLU A 253 6.78 -0.62 -15.32
C GLU A 253 7.75 0.51 -15.57
N GLU A 254 9.03 0.23 -15.45
CA GLU A 254 10.11 1.12 -15.88
C GLU A 254 10.57 0.72 -17.28
N LEU A 255 10.51 1.65 -18.24
CA LEU A 255 11.04 1.43 -19.60
C LEU A 255 12.49 1.94 -19.67
N SER A 256 13.45 1.03 -19.68
CA SER A 256 14.87 1.33 -19.84
C SER A 256 15.21 1.71 -21.27
N HIS A 257 16.26 2.50 -21.46
CA HIS A 257 16.87 2.74 -22.79
C HIS A 257 17.76 1.58 -23.27
N THR A 258 18.12 0.65 -22.37
CA THR A 258 18.95 -0.51 -22.68
C THR A 258 18.19 -1.46 -23.61
N ARG A 259 18.92 -2.04 -24.59
CA ARG A 259 18.45 -3.16 -25.44
C ARG A 259 19.16 -4.42 -25.04
N LEU A 260 18.47 -5.54 -25.07
CA LEU A 260 19.00 -6.85 -24.74
C LEU A 260 19.09 -7.79 -25.96
N ASP A 261 18.39 -7.44 -27.05
CA ASP A 261 18.26 -8.18 -28.31
C ASP A 261 17.54 -9.54 -28.16
N SER A 262 17.71 -10.20 -27.02
CA SER A 262 16.99 -11.42 -26.64
C SER A 262 16.97 -11.56 -25.11
N GLY A 263 16.02 -12.29 -24.58
CA GLY A 263 15.92 -12.51 -23.13
C GLY A 263 14.54 -12.95 -22.66
N VAL A 264 14.33 -12.89 -21.37
CA VAL A 264 13.06 -13.19 -20.72
C VAL A 264 12.07 -12.07 -21.04
N PRO A 265 10.93 -12.33 -21.71
CA PRO A 265 9.99 -11.29 -22.11
C PRO A 265 9.38 -10.58 -20.88
N ALA A 266 9.00 -9.33 -21.05
CA ALA A 266 8.24 -8.62 -20.03
C ALA A 266 6.80 -9.17 -19.91
N PRO A 267 6.18 -9.12 -18.72
CA PRO A 267 4.79 -9.51 -18.56
C PRO A 267 3.87 -8.61 -19.41
N ARG A 268 2.74 -9.17 -19.83
CA ARG A 268 1.76 -8.48 -20.69
C ARG A 268 0.59 -8.02 -19.84
N MET A 269 0.35 -6.71 -19.84
CA MET A 269 -0.83 -6.12 -19.19
C MET A 269 -2.11 -6.41 -20.01
N PRO A 270 -3.29 -6.46 -19.35
CA PRO A 270 -4.57 -6.63 -20.05
C PRO A 270 -4.83 -5.47 -21.02
N ILE A 271 -5.42 -5.79 -22.17
CA ILE A 271 -5.83 -4.76 -23.15
C ILE A 271 -6.91 -3.88 -22.52
N GLY A 272 -6.73 -2.56 -22.60
CA GLY A 272 -7.68 -1.59 -22.06
C GLY A 272 -7.53 -1.30 -20.56
N ALA A 273 -6.52 -1.84 -19.88
CA ALA A 273 -6.22 -1.44 -18.52
C ALA A 273 -5.90 0.07 -18.50
N GLU A 274 -6.48 0.77 -17.50
CA GLU A 274 -6.21 2.19 -17.31
C GLU A 274 -4.75 2.38 -16.92
N HIS A 275 -4.05 3.25 -17.66
CA HIS A 275 -2.66 3.57 -17.32
C HIS A 275 -2.33 5.02 -17.56
N SER A 276 -1.35 5.51 -16.82
CA SER A 276 -0.69 6.78 -17.02
C SER A 276 0.80 6.57 -17.22
N VAL A 277 1.46 7.49 -17.91
CA VAL A 277 2.91 7.47 -18.12
C VAL A 277 3.49 8.77 -17.58
N GLU A 278 4.52 8.66 -16.77
CA GLU A 278 5.32 9.80 -16.31
C GLU A 278 6.78 9.62 -16.76
N THR A 279 7.49 10.72 -16.92
CA THR A 279 8.94 10.70 -17.18
C THR A 279 9.67 11.07 -15.89
N LEU A 280 10.53 10.19 -15.40
CA LEU A 280 11.33 10.39 -14.20
C LEU A 280 12.81 10.20 -14.53
N PHE A 281 13.61 11.27 -14.39
CA PHE A 281 15.05 11.27 -14.73
C PHE A 281 15.36 10.74 -16.13
N GLY A 282 14.51 11.10 -17.11
CA GLY A 282 14.65 10.68 -18.50
C GLY A 282 14.17 9.26 -18.81
N VAL A 283 13.65 8.53 -17.83
CA VAL A 283 13.10 7.18 -17.98
C VAL A 283 11.58 7.24 -17.92
N SER A 284 10.89 6.52 -18.80
CA SER A 284 9.43 6.42 -18.78
C SER A 284 8.98 5.40 -17.76
N ILE A 285 8.05 5.80 -16.89
CA ILE A 285 7.41 4.96 -15.90
C ILE A 285 5.93 4.87 -16.23
N SER A 286 5.45 3.69 -16.57
CA SER A 286 4.02 3.41 -16.74
C SER A 286 3.43 2.93 -15.42
N HIS A 287 2.26 3.46 -15.09
CA HIS A 287 1.49 3.07 -13.92
C HIS A 287 0.09 2.63 -14.35
N TRP A 288 -0.27 1.39 -14.05
CA TRP A 288 -1.59 0.82 -14.29
C TRP A 288 -2.38 0.68 -13.00
N LYS A 289 -3.70 0.80 -13.11
CA LYS A 289 -4.66 0.51 -12.05
C LYS A 289 -5.59 -0.60 -12.52
N ASN A 290 -5.81 -1.59 -11.67
CA ASN A 290 -6.84 -2.61 -11.86
C ASN A 290 -8.16 -2.07 -11.29
N ARG A 291 -9.22 -2.14 -12.08
CA ARG A 291 -10.57 -1.70 -11.68
C ARG A 291 -11.38 -2.85 -11.12
#